data_0b382f74a5ee295b522ffd7a35d0904b
#
_entry.id   0b382f74a5ee295b522ffd7a35d0904b
#
_cell.length_a   1.000
_cell.length_b   1.000
_cell.length_c   1.000
_cell.angle_alpha   90.00
_cell.angle_beta   90.00
_cell.angle_gamma   90.00
#
_symmetry.space_group_name_H-M   'P 1'
#
loop_
_entity.id
_entity.type
_entity.pdbx_description
1 polymer ?
#
loop_
_entity_poly.entity_id
_entity_poly.type
_entity_poly.pdbx_seq_one_letter_code
_entity_poly.pdbx_strand_id
1 'polypeptide(L)'
;MVNVHAAGGIEMMKAAKEGLMLGAVRYADKPKLIAVTQLTSTDEETMHRELLIDKPLDQVVRQYALNAKAAGLDGVVCSAHEAADIHAACGSDFLTVTPGIRLAGDSAGDQKRVMTPADAKTVGSDYIVVGRSITGEPKPIDAYTKCRVDFIG
;
A
#
# COMPACT_ATOMS: atom_id res chain seq x y z
N MET A 1 -11.15 5.77 3.65
CA MET A 1 -9.90 5.12 4.07
C MET A 1 -8.93 6.18 4.53
N VAL A 2 -8.21 5.94 5.63
CA VAL A 2 -7.14 6.80 6.17
C VAL A 2 -5.93 5.94 6.49
N ASN A 3 -4.74 6.53 6.60
CA ASN A 3 -3.53 5.77 6.86
C ASN A 3 -2.64 6.41 7.93
N VAL A 4 -1.86 5.56 8.58
CA VAL A 4 -0.72 5.92 9.45
C VAL A 4 0.53 5.23 8.92
N HIS A 5 1.70 5.48 9.52
CA HIS A 5 2.92 4.75 9.21
C HIS A 5 3.17 3.63 10.23
N ALA A 6 3.41 2.40 9.77
CA ALA A 6 3.65 1.24 10.63
C ALA A 6 4.90 1.38 11.52
N ALA A 7 5.87 2.20 11.08
CA ALA A 7 7.07 2.55 11.85
C ALA A 7 6.76 3.20 13.21
N GLY A 8 5.56 3.76 13.40
CA GLY A 8 5.10 4.29 14.69
C GLY A 8 4.83 3.21 15.76
N GLY A 9 4.84 1.93 15.37
CA GLY A 9 4.64 0.79 16.27
C GLY A 9 3.18 0.49 16.61
N ILE A 10 2.98 -0.66 17.28
CA ILE A 10 1.66 -1.23 17.55
C ILE A 10 0.80 -0.29 18.40
N GLU A 11 1.35 0.30 19.43
CA GLU A 11 0.57 1.15 20.36
C GLU A 11 0.09 2.45 19.69
N MET A 12 0.92 3.07 18.84
CA MET A 12 0.49 4.22 18.04
C MET A 12 -0.65 3.83 17.08
N MET A 13 -0.54 2.68 16.42
CA MET A 13 -1.57 2.22 15.50
C MET A 13 -2.89 1.88 16.21
N LYS A 14 -2.84 1.29 17.40
CA LYS A 14 -4.03 1.06 18.26
C LYS A 14 -4.70 2.38 18.64
N ALA A 15 -3.93 3.35 19.13
CA ALA A 15 -4.45 4.66 19.51
C ALA A 15 -5.08 5.39 18.30
N ALA A 16 -4.48 5.27 17.10
CA ALA A 16 -5.06 5.80 15.87
C ALA A 16 -6.40 5.12 15.53
N LYS A 17 -6.51 3.79 15.70
CA LYS A 17 -7.76 3.05 15.48
C LYS A 17 -8.85 3.49 16.47
N GLU A 18 -8.51 3.62 17.74
CA GLU A 18 -9.43 4.11 18.77
C GLU A 18 -9.93 5.52 18.47
N GLY A 19 -9.02 6.45 18.16
CA GLY A 19 -9.38 7.81 17.78
C GLY A 19 -10.28 7.88 16.54
N LEU A 20 -9.99 7.06 15.53
CA LEU A 20 -10.83 6.93 14.34
C LEU A 20 -12.23 6.44 14.70
N MET A 21 -12.34 5.42 15.55
CA MET A 21 -13.61 4.87 15.96
C MET A 21 -14.43 5.86 16.79
N LEU A 22 -13.81 6.65 17.67
CA LEU A 22 -14.47 7.71 18.42
C LEU A 22 -14.99 8.81 17.51
N GLY A 23 -14.20 9.23 16.51
CA GLY A 23 -14.61 10.24 15.52
C GLY A 23 -15.69 9.74 14.56
N ALA A 24 -15.73 8.45 14.28
CA ALA A 24 -16.64 7.83 13.31
C ALA A 24 -18.01 7.42 13.88
N VAL A 25 -18.32 7.73 15.13
CA VAL A 25 -19.59 7.34 15.80
C VAL A 25 -20.85 7.77 15.03
N ARG A 26 -20.75 8.84 14.24
CA ARG A 26 -21.88 9.40 13.46
C ARG A 26 -22.00 8.84 12.04
N TYR A 27 -21.10 7.96 11.61
CA TYR A 27 -21.08 7.42 10.26
C TYR A 27 -21.55 5.97 10.25
N ALA A 28 -22.46 5.64 9.33
CA ALA A 28 -22.95 4.27 9.14
C ALA A 28 -21.78 3.33 8.73
N ASP A 29 -20.92 3.82 7.85
CA ASP A 29 -19.73 3.10 7.39
C ASP A 29 -18.49 3.68 8.07
N LYS A 30 -17.86 2.88 8.92
CA LYS A 30 -16.61 3.24 9.57
C LYS A 30 -15.47 3.29 8.55
N PRO A 31 -14.67 4.36 8.52
CA PRO A 31 -13.54 4.43 7.60
C PRO A 31 -12.50 3.35 7.94
N LYS A 32 -11.94 2.73 6.89
CA LYS A 32 -10.84 1.77 7.04
C LYS A 32 -9.56 2.51 7.44
N LEU A 33 -8.80 1.92 8.37
CA LEU A 33 -7.48 2.40 8.78
C LEU A 33 -6.42 1.39 8.30
N ILE A 34 -5.45 1.87 7.53
CA ILE A 34 -4.35 1.08 7.00
C ILE A 34 -3.00 1.66 7.44
N ALA A 35 -1.93 0.88 7.37
CA ALA A 35 -0.59 1.35 7.71
C ALA A 35 0.36 1.31 6.51
N VAL A 36 1.11 2.39 6.29
CA VAL A 36 2.20 2.39 5.31
C VAL A 36 3.36 1.57 5.87
N THR A 37 3.79 0.55 5.13
CA THR A 37 4.95 -0.28 5.48
C THR A 37 6.25 0.42 5.08
N GLN A 38 6.75 0.17 3.86
CA GLN A 38 7.86 0.90 3.27
C GLN A 38 7.43 1.53 1.94
N LEU A 39 7.94 2.73 1.65
CA LEU A 39 7.62 3.43 0.40
C LEU A 39 8.16 2.65 -0.81
N THR A 40 7.45 2.68 -1.93
CA THR A 40 7.90 2.03 -3.17
C THR A 40 9.11 2.71 -3.81
N SER A 41 9.48 3.89 -3.33
CA SER A 41 10.74 4.59 -3.65
C SER A 41 11.92 4.15 -2.75
N THR A 42 11.66 3.44 -1.65
CA THR A 42 12.68 2.92 -0.75
C THR A 42 13.12 1.53 -1.20
N ASP A 43 14.41 1.37 -1.51
CA ASP A 43 15.06 0.10 -1.67
C ASP A 43 15.80 -0.33 -0.39
N GLU A 44 16.40 -1.52 -0.43
CA GLU A 44 17.11 -2.07 0.72
C GLU A 44 18.32 -1.21 1.11
N GLU A 45 19.06 -0.69 0.13
CA GLU A 45 20.21 0.20 0.40
C GLU A 45 19.79 1.47 1.12
N THR A 46 18.73 2.14 0.64
CA THR A 46 18.18 3.34 1.28
C THR A 46 17.67 3.02 2.68
N MET A 47 17.00 1.89 2.86
CA MET A 47 16.48 1.45 4.16
C MET A 47 17.62 1.22 5.17
N HIS A 48 18.70 0.56 4.77
CA HIS A 48 19.86 0.33 5.63
C HIS A 48 20.56 1.65 5.98
N ARG A 49 20.87 2.46 4.97
CA ARG A 49 21.71 3.66 5.13
C ARG A 49 20.98 4.83 5.79
N GLU A 50 19.72 5.07 5.41
CA GLU A 50 19.00 6.30 5.81
C GLU A 50 17.99 6.05 6.93
N LEU A 51 17.39 4.86 6.97
CA LEU A 51 16.43 4.50 8.03
C LEU A 51 17.08 3.66 9.14
N LEU A 52 18.35 3.24 8.96
CA LEU A 52 19.13 2.45 9.91
C LEU A 52 18.44 1.12 10.29
N ILE A 53 17.73 0.53 9.34
CA ILE A 53 17.06 -0.78 9.51
C ILE A 53 17.89 -1.84 8.81
N ASP A 54 18.69 -2.57 9.56
CA ASP A 54 19.60 -3.61 9.06
C ASP A 54 18.89 -4.99 8.98
N LYS A 55 17.89 -5.07 8.14
CA LYS A 55 17.13 -6.29 7.83
C LYS A 55 16.75 -6.30 6.35
N PRO A 56 16.53 -7.48 5.73
CA PRO A 56 15.96 -7.55 4.38
C PRO A 56 14.62 -6.82 4.29
N LEU A 57 14.42 -6.12 3.17
CA LEU A 57 13.26 -5.25 2.98
C LEU A 57 11.93 -6.01 3.07
N ASP A 58 11.86 -7.21 2.50
CA ASP A 58 10.70 -8.10 2.54
C ASP A 58 10.33 -8.50 3.97
N GLN A 59 11.33 -8.79 4.81
CA GLN A 59 11.12 -9.12 6.22
C GLN A 59 10.57 -7.91 6.99
N VAL A 60 11.09 -6.71 6.73
CA VAL A 60 10.61 -5.47 7.37
C VAL A 60 9.16 -5.20 6.98
N VAL A 61 8.84 -5.28 5.69
CA VAL A 61 7.47 -5.07 5.19
C VAL A 61 6.51 -6.08 5.80
N ARG A 62 6.88 -7.37 5.80
CA ARG A 62 6.08 -8.44 6.41
C ARG A 62 5.88 -8.23 7.90
N GLN A 63 6.92 -7.84 8.65
CA GLN A 63 6.81 -7.56 10.09
C GLN A 63 5.89 -6.37 10.36
N TYR A 64 5.98 -5.31 9.56
CA TYR A 64 5.12 -4.14 9.67
C TYR A 64 3.65 -4.47 9.38
N ALA A 65 3.39 -5.35 8.40
CA ALA A 65 2.04 -5.84 8.13
C ALA A 65 1.47 -6.66 9.30
N LEU A 66 2.27 -7.55 9.90
CA LEU A 66 1.90 -8.31 11.08
C LEU A 66 1.62 -7.39 12.29
N ASN A 67 2.42 -6.36 12.49
CA ASN A 67 2.20 -5.37 13.54
C ASN A 67 0.91 -4.58 13.32
N ALA A 68 0.62 -4.18 12.08
CA ALA A 68 -0.63 -3.49 11.72
C ALA A 68 -1.84 -4.39 11.97
N LYS A 69 -1.76 -5.68 11.59
CA LYS A 69 -2.80 -6.67 11.89
C LYS A 69 -3.01 -6.84 13.39
N ALA A 70 -1.93 -6.96 14.18
CA ALA A 70 -1.98 -7.09 15.63
C ALA A 70 -2.58 -5.84 16.30
N ALA A 71 -2.41 -4.66 15.70
CA ALA A 71 -3.04 -3.42 16.16
C ALA A 71 -4.52 -3.28 15.73
N GLY A 72 -5.07 -4.25 14.99
CA GLY A 72 -6.46 -4.24 14.54
C GLY A 72 -6.74 -3.34 13.33
N LEU A 73 -5.73 -3.00 12.54
CA LEU A 73 -5.90 -2.25 11.31
C LEU A 73 -6.54 -3.12 10.21
N ASP A 74 -7.10 -2.46 9.20
CA ASP A 74 -7.83 -3.11 8.12
C ASP A 74 -6.93 -3.55 6.95
N GLY A 75 -5.66 -3.10 6.93
CA GLY A 75 -4.73 -3.43 5.87
C GLY A 75 -3.45 -2.59 5.90
N VAL A 76 -2.70 -2.65 4.82
CA VAL A 76 -1.45 -1.90 4.65
C VAL A 76 -1.32 -1.25 3.27
N VAL A 77 -0.46 -0.23 3.19
CA VAL A 77 0.12 0.25 1.93
C VAL A 77 1.47 -0.45 1.75
N CYS A 78 1.65 -1.14 0.62
CA CYS A 78 2.83 -1.92 0.29
C CYS A 78 3.09 -1.90 -1.22
N SER A 79 4.22 -2.41 -1.68
CA SER A 79 4.40 -2.67 -3.12
C SER A 79 3.50 -3.80 -3.58
N ALA A 80 3.05 -3.77 -4.84
CA ALA A 80 2.31 -4.88 -5.42
C ALA A 80 3.11 -6.21 -5.42
N HIS A 81 4.45 -6.13 -5.47
CA HIS A 81 5.33 -7.31 -5.32
C HIS A 81 5.16 -8.05 -3.98
N GLU A 82 4.64 -7.38 -2.96
CA GLU A 82 4.51 -7.89 -1.59
C GLU A 82 3.07 -8.36 -1.27
N ALA A 83 2.10 -8.09 -2.15
CA ALA A 83 0.67 -8.32 -1.86
C ALA A 83 0.37 -9.79 -1.52
N ALA A 84 0.87 -10.73 -2.33
CA ALA A 84 0.66 -12.16 -2.10
C ALA A 84 1.26 -12.64 -0.76
N ASP A 85 2.48 -12.19 -0.41
CA ASP A 85 3.13 -12.56 0.85
C ASP A 85 2.41 -11.97 2.07
N ILE A 86 1.87 -10.75 1.93
CA ILE A 86 1.07 -10.11 2.99
C ILE A 86 -0.23 -10.88 3.19
N HIS A 87 -0.94 -11.26 2.13
CA HIS A 87 -2.14 -12.10 2.24
C HIS A 87 -1.83 -13.46 2.85
N ALA A 88 -0.73 -14.09 2.49
CA ALA A 88 -0.30 -15.35 3.11
C ALA A 88 -0.01 -15.20 4.63
N ALA A 89 0.57 -14.06 5.05
CA ALA A 89 0.92 -13.81 6.43
C ALA A 89 -0.24 -13.28 7.28
N CYS A 90 -1.09 -12.44 6.69
CA CYS A 90 -2.13 -11.69 7.39
C CYS A 90 -3.55 -12.18 7.08
N GLY A 91 -3.73 -13.08 6.12
CA GLY A 91 -5.05 -13.53 5.65
C GLY A 91 -5.58 -12.69 4.49
N SER A 92 -6.46 -13.30 3.68
CA SER A 92 -6.99 -12.71 2.44
C SER A 92 -7.88 -11.48 2.64
N ASP A 93 -8.44 -11.31 3.85
CA ASP A 93 -9.29 -10.16 4.18
C ASP A 93 -8.48 -8.92 4.62
N PHE A 94 -7.16 -9.07 4.79
CA PHE A 94 -6.27 -7.98 5.20
C PHE A 94 -5.83 -7.20 3.97
N LEU A 95 -6.35 -5.99 3.79
CA LEU A 95 -6.25 -5.21 2.57
C LEU A 95 -4.82 -4.82 2.19
N THR A 96 -4.52 -4.92 0.91
CA THR A 96 -3.30 -4.39 0.28
C THR A 96 -3.66 -3.21 -0.62
N VAL A 97 -3.07 -2.04 -0.34
CA VAL A 97 -3.19 -0.82 -1.15
C VAL A 97 -1.82 -0.56 -1.77
N THR A 98 -1.72 -0.65 -3.09
CA THR A 98 -0.42 -0.74 -3.76
C THR A 98 -0.16 0.46 -4.67
N PRO A 99 0.66 1.43 -4.22
CA PRO A 99 1.26 2.46 -5.07
C PRO A 99 2.40 1.87 -5.92
N GLY A 100 3.03 2.74 -6.73
CA GLY A 100 4.09 2.31 -7.64
C GLY A 100 3.53 1.71 -8.94
N ILE A 101 2.27 1.98 -9.24
CA ILE A 101 1.63 1.47 -10.46
C ILE A 101 1.92 2.40 -11.64
N ARG A 102 2.30 1.80 -12.77
CA ARG A 102 2.59 2.47 -14.03
C ARG A 102 1.89 1.77 -15.18
N LEU A 103 1.40 2.54 -16.15
CA LEU A 103 0.95 1.98 -17.42
C LEU A 103 2.13 1.39 -18.20
N ALA A 104 1.85 0.40 -19.02
CA ALA A 104 2.89 -0.20 -19.86
C ALA A 104 3.52 0.86 -20.77
N GLY A 105 4.85 0.98 -20.72
CA GLY A 105 5.61 1.98 -21.46
C GLY A 105 5.94 3.26 -20.70
N ASP A 106 5.35 3.49 -19.53
CA ASP A 106 5.66 4.67 -18.71
C ASP A 106 7.04 4.57 -18.04
N SER A 107 7.64 5.74 -17.79
CA SER A 107 8.85 5.81 -16.98
C SER A 107 8.56 5.49 -15.50
N ALA A 108 9.44 4.71 -14.89
CA ALA A 108 9.40 4.44 -13.46
C ALA A 108 9.57 5.71 -12.60
N GLY A 109 10.36 6.69 -13.09
CA GLY A 109 10.70 7.92 -12.37
C GLY A 109 11.50 7.62 -11.10
N ASP A 110 11.03 8.12 -9.96
CA ASP A 110 11.60 7.89 -8.63
C ASP A 110 11.19 6.54 -8.01
N GLN A 111 10.27 5.80 -8.66
CA GLN A 111 9.78 4.53 -8.14
C GLN A 111 10.76 3.40 -8.49
N LYS A 112 11.20 2.65 -7.48
CA LYS A 112 12.13 1.52 -7.63
C LYS A 112 11.40 0.18 -7.78
N ARG A 113 10.17 0.10 -7.30
CA ARG A 113 9.33 -1.10 -7.27
C ARG A 113 8.01 -0.81 -7.97
N VAL A 114 7.99 -0.95 -9.30
CA VAL A 114 6.83 -0.65 -10.16
C VAL A 114 6.19 -1.91 -10.72
N MET A 115 4.89 -1.82 -10.99
CA MET A 115 4.10 -2.90 -11.60
C MET A 115 2.99 -2.29 -12.46
N THR A 116 2.51 -3.03 -13.48
CA THR A 116 1.34 -2.58 -14.27
C THR A 116 0.04 -2.86 -13.51
N PRO A 117 -1.09 -2.19 -13.86
CA PRO A 117 -2.38 -2.51 -13.25
C PRO A 117 -2.78 -3.98 -13.41
N ALA A 118 -2.58 -4.57 -14.60
CA ALA A 118 -2.89 -5.97 -14.88
C ALA A 118 -2.05 -6.94 -14.04
N ASP A 119 -0.75 -6.67 -13.90
CA ASP A 119 0.12 -7.50 -13.07
C ASP A 119 -0.23 -7.35 -11.58
N ALA A 120 -0.54 -6.14 -11.11
CA ALA A 120 -0.98 -5.90 -9.74
C ALA A 120 -2.26 -6.67 -9.40
N LYS A 121 -3.22 -6.76 -10.35
CA LYS A 121 -4.40 -7.63 -10.23
C LYS A 121 -3.99 -9.09 -10.08
N THR A 122 -3.07 -9.55 -10.93
CA THR A 122 -2.64 -10.96 -10.97
C THR A 122 -1.99 -11.41 -9.66
N VAL A 123 -1.22 -10.52 -9.01
CA VAL A 123 -0.58 -10.80 -7.71
C VAL A 123 -1.50 -10.57 -6.52
N GLY A 124 -2.74 -10.17 -6.75
CA GLY A 124 -3.78 -10.09 -5.73
C GLY A 124 -3.84 -8.76 -4.96
N SER A 125 -3.36 -7.64 -5.54
CA SER A 125 -3.59 -6.32 -4.93
C SER A 125 -5.09 -6.02 -4.85
N ASP A 126 -5.56 -5.56 -3.67
CA ASP A 126 -6.98 -5.19 -3.50
C ASP A 126 -7.29 -3.80 -4.07
N TYR A 127 -6.36 -2.88 -3.90
CA TYR A 127 -6.45 -1.50 -4.40
C TYR A 127 -5.12 -1.08 -5.01
N ILE A 128 -5.18 -0.33 -6.10
CA ILE A 128 -4.00 0.30 -6.72
C ILE A 128 -4.05 1.82 -6.57
N VAL A 129 -2.87 2.43 -6.40
CA VAL A 129 -2.73 3.89 -6.40
C VAL A 129 -1.94 4.29 -7.63
N VAL A 130 -2.62 4.97 -8.56
CA VAL A 130 -2.04 5.42 -9.82
C VAL A 130 -2.00 6.94 -9.84
N GLY A 131 -0.80 7.50 -9.88
CA GLY A 131 -0.58 8.96 -9.89
C GLY A 131 -0.22 9.44 -11.29
N ARG A 132 1.07 9.68 -11.52
CA ARG A 132 1.61 10.36 -12.72
C ARG A 132 1.24 9.71 -14.04
N SER A 133 1.05 8.40 -14.10
CA SER A 133 0.53 7.68 -15.28
C SER A 133 -0.89 8.10 -15.68
N ILE A 134 -1.62 8.79 -14.81
CA ILE A 134 -2.92 9.39 -15.12
C ILE A 134 -2.78 10.91 -15.21
N THR A 135 -2.26 11.56 -14.17
CA THR A 135 -2.26 13.02 -14.05
C THR A 135 -1.27 13.71 -14.98
N GLY A 136 -0.25 12.99 -15.45
CA GLY A 136 0.74 13.49 -16.42
C GLY A 136 0.33 13.33 -17.88
N GLU A 137 -0.75 12.62 -18.15
CA GLU A 137 -1.21 12.36 -19.52
C GLU A 137 -2.01 13.55 -20.08
N PRO A 138 -1.88 13.81 -21.41
CA PRO A 138 -2.71 14.84 -22.08
C PRO A 138 -4.21 14.56 -21.97
N LYS A 139 -4.59 13.30 -21.81
CA LYS A 139 -5.97 12.84 -21.64
C LYS A 139 -6.11 11.97 -20.37
N PRO A 140 -6.17 12.57 -19.18
CA PRO A 140 -6.19 11.82 -17.92
C PRO A 140 -7.37 10.85 -17.78
N ILE A 141 -8.52 11.18 -18.36
CA ILE A 141 -9.73 10.33 -18.33
C ILE A 141 -9.49 9.02 -19.10
N ASP A 142 -8.84 9.09 -20.27
CA ASP A 142 -8.53 7.92 -21.08
C ASP A 142 -7.52 7.02 -20.34
N ALA A 143 -6.49 7.62 -19.76
CA ALA A 143 -5.49 6.92 -18.94
C ALA A 143 -6.13 6.25 -17.70
N TYR A 144 -7.00 6.96 -16.99
CA TYR A 144 -7.77 6.39 -15.87
C TYR A 144 -8.63 5.19 -16.33
N THR A 145 -9.35 5.36 -17.44
CA THR A 145 -10.20 4.30 -17.98
C THR A 145 -9.38 3.05 -18.33
N LYS A 146 -8.21 3.24 -18.96
CA LYS A 146 -7.27 2.14 -19.25
C LYS A 146 -6.82 1.44 -17.96
N CYS A 147 -6.35 2.20 -16.96
CA CYS A 147 -5.96 1.63 -15.66
C CYS A 147 -7.09 0.81 -15.02
N ARG A 148 -8.32 1.34 -15.07
CA ARG A 148 -9.49 0.66 -14.50
C ARG A 148 -9.80 -0.64 -15.23
N VAL A 149 -9.78 -0.63 -16.57
CA VAL A 149 -10.03 -1.82 -17.39
C VAL A 149 -8.94 -2.87 -17.13
N ASP A 150 -7.68 -2.48 -17.10
CA ASP A 150 -6.56 -3.39 -16.88
C ASP A 150 -6.59 -4.02 -15.48
N PHE A 151 -7.09 -3.31 -14.47
CA PHE A 151 -7.12 -3.79 -13.08
C PHE A 151 -8.43 -4.51 -12.73
N ILE A 152 -9.58 -3.98 -13.12
CA ILE A 152 -10.88 -4.54 -12.71
C ILE A 152 -11.44 -5.50 -13.81
N GLY A 153 -11.23 -5.16 -15.07
CA GLY A 153 -11.76 -5.86 -16.23
C GLY A 153 -12.92 -5.13 -16.86
#